data_ddc759b7d8ea7450bb2eded23ea341a0
#
_entry.id   ddc759b7d8ea7450bb2eded23ea341a0
#
_cell.length_a   1.000
_cell.length_b   1.000
_cell.length_c   1.000
_cell.angle_alpha   90.00
_cell.angle_beta   90.00
_cell.angle_gamma   90.00
#
_symmetry.space_group_name_H-M   'P 1'
#
loop_
_entity.id
_entity.type
_entity.pdbx_description
1 polymer ?
#
loop_
_entity_poly.entity_id
_entity_poly.type
_entity_poly.pdbx_seq_one_letter_code
_entity_poly.pdbx_strand_id
1 'polypeptide(L)'
;MIAVRVDHSQDADSRWYTGSGIYRDVYLVYANPVHINLWGVSYETKVKRNSAVLTVKTEIDNNADKNLDVEVFNRVFDREGKIVNQGKQTFRVMADKVSGCEMQLDIQSPKLWSIDNPYLYTIVTEVKRNGKIVDKSETRAGIRKLTFDADKGFALNDQPMKIKGVCIHHDAGCLGAAVPKEVWQRRLKSLKGIGCNAIRMSHNPQAT
;
A
#
# COMPACT_ATOMS: atom_id res chain seq x y z
N MET A 1 4.65 -24.86 18.31
CA MET A 1 5.90 -24.94 17.54
C MET A 1 5.50 -24.85 16.07
N ILE A 2 6.12 -23.95 15.31
CA ILE A 2 5.93 -23.82 13.85
C ILE A 2 7.19 -24.36 13.20
N ALA A 3 7.07 -25.24 12.22
CA ALA A 3 8.17 -25.78 11.44
C ALA A 3 7.90 -25.52 9.96
N VAL A 4 8.90 -25.01 9.25
CA VAL A 4 8.84 -24.75 7.80
C VAL A 4 9.92 -25.58 7.11
N ARG A 5 9.51 -26.40 6.15
CA ARG A 5 10.43 -27.13 5.27
C ARG A 5 10.46 -26.44 3.91
N VAL A 6 11.65 -26.13 3.42
CA VAL A 6 11.88 -25.63 2.08
C VAL A 6 12.69 -26.67 1.31
N ASP A 7 12.18 -27.08 0.16
CA ASP A 7 12.87 -28.00 -0.75
C ASP A 7 13.08 -27.29 -2.09
N HIS A 8 14.33 -27.07 -2.46
CA HIS A 8 14.77 -26.41 -3.70
C HIS A 8 15.74 -27.32 -4.47
N SER A 9 15.49 -28.64 -4.44
CA SER A 9 16.41 -29.62 -5.00
C SER A 9 16.15 -29.93 -6.47
N GLN A 10 15.04 -29.56 -7.07
CA GLN A 10 14.59 -30.07 -8.35
C GLN A 10 14.91 -29.19 -9.57
N ASP A 11 15.04 -27.87 -9.40
CA ASP A 11 15.23 -26.93 -10.51
C ASP A 11 16.36 -25.94 -10.25
N ALA A 12 17.22 -25.73 -11.26
CA ALA A 12 18.25 -24.69 -11.20
C ALA A 12 17.69 -23.36 -11.70
N ASP A 13 17.69 -22.38 -10.82
CA ASP A 13 17.33 -20.99 -11.14
C ASP A 13 18.58 -20.19 -11.51
N SER A 14 18.64 -19.67 -12.73
CA SER A 14 19.90 -19.20 -13.31
C SER A 14 19.98 -17.69 -13.59
N ARG A 15 18.93 -16.91 -13.41
CA ARG A 15 18.92 -15.50 -13.86
C ARG A 15 19.21 -14.46 -12.79
N TRP A 16 18.87 -14.72 -11.56
CA TRP A 16 19.06 -13.84 -10.40
C TRP A 16 19.11 -14.71 -9.14
N TYR A 17 19.53 -14.10 -8.03
CA TYR A 17 19.61 -14.85 -6.79
C TYR A 17 18.23 -15.31 -6.31
N THR A 18 18.05 -16.61 -6.26
CA THR A 18 16.84 -17.28 -5.75
C THR A 18 17.22 -18.08 -4.52
N GLY A 19 17.38 -17.40 -3.38
CA GLY A 19 17.70 -18.07 -2.12
C GLY A 19 16.59 -19.01 -1.67
N SER A 20 16.94 -20.01 -0.88
CA SER A 20 16.01 -20.94 -0.23
C SER A 20 15.86 -20.59 1.24
N GLY A 21 14.66 -20.77 1.78
CA GLY A 21 14.37 -20.53 3.19
C GLY A 21 13.64 -19.21 3.47
N ILE A 22 13.50 -18.92 4.75
CA ILE A 22 12.85 -17.70 5.25
C ILE A 22 13.90 -16.60 5.33
N TYR A 23 13.74 -15.52 4.57
CA TYR A 23 14.67 -14.39 4.53
C TYR A 23 14.02 -13.03 4.81
N ARG A 24 12.71 -13.01 5.02
CA ARG A 24 11.92 -11.82 5.41
C ARG A 24 11.37 -11.99 6.80
N ASP A 25 10.94 -10.89 7.40
CA ASP A 25 10.31 -10.88 8.71
C ASP A 25 9.09 -11.79 8.74
N VAL A 26 8.92 -12.49 9.86
CA VAL A 26 7.77 -13.37 10.11
C VAL A 26 6.96 -12.76 11.23
N TYR A 27 5.67 -12.53 10.97
CA TYR A 27 4.76 -11.91 11.90
C TYR A 27 3.70 -12.91 12.37
N LEU A 28 3.40 -12.91 13.66
CA LEU A 28 2.17 -13.51 14.17
C LEU A 28 1.12 -12.40 14.27
N VAL A 29 0.09 -12.50 13.45
CA VAL A 29 -1.03 -11.55 13.47
C VAL A 29 -2.13 -12.10 14.37
N TYR A 30 -2.55 -11.31 15.35
CA TYR A 30 -3.67 -11.62 16.23
C TYR A 30 -4.76 -10.57 16.03
N ALA A 31 -5.96 -11.01 15.65
CA ALA A 31 -7.09 -10.14 15.36
C ALA A 31 -8.39 -10.68 15.95
N ASN A 32 -9.41 -9.83 16.02
CA ASN A 32 -10.78 -10.26 16.33
C ASN A 32 -11.30 -11.17 15.20
N PRO A 33 -12.31 -12.02 15.46
CA PRO A 33 -12.96 -12.80 14.41
C PRO A 33 -13.51 -11.94 13.26
N VAL A 34 -13.89 -10.68 13.55
CA VAL A 34 -14.24 -9.69 12.53
C VAL A 34 -13.15 -8.63 12.50
N HIS A 35 -12.41 -8.57 11.42
CA HIS A 35 -11.23 -7.69 11.28
C HIS A 35 -11.03 -7.25 9.83
N ILE A 36 -10.19 -6.27 9.62
CA ILE A 36 -9.76 -5.84 8.29
C ILE A 36 -8.93 -6.97 7.67
N ASN A 37 -9.29 -7.41 6.47
CA ASN A 37 -8.57 -8.45 5.76
C ASN A 37 -7.09 -8.08 5.57
N LEU A 38 -6.22 -9.07 5.43
CA LEU A 38 -4.80 -8.83 5.10
C LEU A 38 -4.70 -8.02 3.80
N TRP A 39 -4.02 -6.85 3.87
CA TRP A 39 -3.96 -5.86 2.76
C TRP A 39 -5.35 -5.30 2.37
N GLY A 40 -6.35 -5.45 3.22
CA GLY A 40 -7.75 -5.15 2.95
C GLY A 40 -8.09 -3.65 2.86
N VAL A 41 -7.14 -2.74 3.06
CA VAL A 41 -7.37 -1.30 2.82
C VAL A 41 -6.57 -0.86 1.60
N SER A 42 -7.29 -0.44 0.56
CA SER A 42 -6.69 0.15 -0.64
C SER A 42 -7.37 1.48 -0.98
N TYR A 43 -6.74 2.27 -1.85
CA TYR A 43 -7.31 3.55 -2.24
C TYR A 43 -7.01 3.89 -3.70
N GLU A 44 -7.91 4.67 -4.27
CA GLU A 44 -7.75 5.31 -5.58
C GLU A 44 -7.94 6.82 -5.45
N THR A 45 -7.27 7.60 -6.30
CA THR A 45 -7.41 9.06 -6.30
C THR A 45 -7.80 9.57 -7.69
N LYS A 46 -8.80 10.45 -7.72
CA LYS A 46 -9.18 11.18 -8.93
C LYS A 46 -9.02 12.67 -8.69
N VAL A 47 -7.94 13.24 -9.22
CA VAL A 47 -7.62 14.67 -9.08
C VAL A 47 -8.49 15.49 -10.03
N LYS A 48 -9.11 16.54 -9.51
CA LYS A 48 -9.86 17.59 -10.23
C LYS A 48 -9.06 18.90 -10.11
N ARG A 49 -9.60 20.00 -10.68
CA ARG A 49 -8.89 21.28 -10.72
C ARG A 49 -8.46 21.78 -9.33
N ASN A 50 -9.39 21.79 -8.35
CA ASN A 50 -9.15 22.31 -6.99
C ASN A 50 -9.50 21.31 -5.88
N SER A 51 -9.74 20.04 -6.24
CA SER A 51 -10.10 19.00 -5.28
C SER A 51 -9.59 17.64 -5.77
N ALA A 52 -9.66 16.64 -4.91
CA ALA A 52 -9.48 15.25 -5.30
C ALA A 52 -10.55 14.39 -4.62
N VAL A 53 -11.06 13.40 -5.34
CA VAL A 53 -11.86 12.33 -4.76
C VAL A 53 -10.90 11.21 -4.37
N LEU A 54 -10.90 10.86 -3.10
CA LEU A 54 -10.21 9.71 -2.54
C LEU A 54 -11.25 8.61 -2.33
N THR A 55 -11.17 7.54 -3.10
CA THR A 55 -12.02 6.35 -2.93
C THR A 55 -11.25 5.33 -2.09
N VAL A 56 -11.72 5.08 -0.87
CA VAL A 56 -11.14 4.08 0.03
C VAL A 56 -11.95 2.80 -0.07
N LYS A 57 -11.30 1.70 -0.41
CA LYS A 57 -11.88 0.35 -0.43
C LYS A 57 -11.42 -0.38 0.82
N THR A 58 -12.36 -0.96 1.55
CA THR A 58 -12.08 -1.71 2.77
C THR A 58 -12.69 -3.10 2.66
N GLU A 59 -11.87 -4.11 2.80
CA GLU A 59 -12.28 -5.51 2.89
C GLU A 59 -12.22 -5.95 4.34
N ILE A 60 -13.29 -6.60 4.80
CA ILE A 60 -13.41 -7.12 6.16
C ILE A 60 -13.63 -8.63 6.09
N ASP A 61 -12.82 -9.34 6.82
CA ASP A 61 -12.94 -10.77 7.03
C ASP A 61 -13.82 -11.03 8.27
N ASN A 62 -14.82 -11.87 8.10
CA ASN A 62 -15.72 -12.28 9.16
C ASN A 62 -15.61 -13.79 9.38
N ASN A 63 -14.77 -14.19 10.32
CA ASN A 63 -14.55 -15.58 10.74
C ASN A 63 -15.57 -16.05 11.80
N ALA A 64 -16.72 -15.35 11.93
CA ALA A 64 -17.82 -15.80 12.78
C ALA A 64 -18.87 -16.55 11.94
N ASP A 65 -19.59 -17.43 12.59
CA ASP A 65 -20.64 -18.31 12.05
C ASP A 65 -21.94 -17.60 11.61
N LYS A 66 -21.98 -16.27 11.70
CA LYS A 66 -23.18 -15.47 11.40
C LYS A 66 -22.85 -14.16 10.70
N ASN A 67 -23.83 -13.68 9.94
CA ASN A 67 -23.78 -12.35 9.35
C ASN A 67 -23.81 -11.27 10.43
N LEU A 68 -23.00 -10.24 10.27
CA LEU A 68 -22.87 -9.18 11.25
C LEU A 68 -22.92 -7.80 10.56
N ASP A 69 -23.45 -6.81 11.25
CA ASP A 69 -23.37 -5.42 10.81
C ASP A 69 -22.17 -4.75 11.50
N VAL A 70 -21.38 -4.04 10.71
CA VAL A 70 -20.21 -3.29 11.15
C VAL A 70 -20.28 -1.85 10.67
N GLU A 71 -19.68 -0.95 11.41
CA GLU A 71 -19.45 0.42 10.98
C GLU A 71 -17.98 0.58 10.58
N VAL A 72 -17.74 1.06 9.37
CA VAL A 72 -16.40 1.43 8.89
C VAL A 72 -16.26 2.93 8.92
N PHE A 73 -15.24 3.42 9.59
CA PHE A 73 -14.86 4.82 9.67
C PHE A 73 -13.57 5.02 8.92
N ASN A 74 -13.55 5.95 7.98
CA ASN A 74 -12.31 6.40 7.34
C ASN A 74 -12.08 7.87 7.69
N ARG A 75 -10.90 8.17 8.27
CA ARG A 75 -10.43 9.52 8.54
C ARG A 75 -9.15 9.76 7.78
N VAL A 76 -9.09 10.87 7.06
CA VAL A 76 -7.91 11.28 6.30
C VAL A 76 -7.23 12.42 7.03
N PHE A 77 -5.97 12.20 7.38
CA PHE A 77 -5.13 13.19 8.07
C PHE A 77 -4.09 13.74 7.10
N ASP A 78 -3.80 15.02 7.20
CA ASP A 78 -2.66 15.63 6.56
C ASP A 78 -1.35 15.29 7.30
N ARG A 79 -0.23 15.81 6.80
CA ARG A 79 1.09 15.56 7.40
C ARG A 79 1.22 16.16 8.80
N GLU A 80 0.46 17.19 9.09
CA GLU A 80 0.41 17.91 10.36
C GLU A 80 -0.52 17.24 11.39
N GLY A 81 -1.21 16.15 11.00
CA GLY A 81 -2.13 15.41 11.87
C GLY A 81 -3.54 15.99 11.94
N LYS A 82 -3.89 16.95 11.06
CA LYS A 82 -5.23 17.53 10.99
C LYS A 82 -6.13 16.66 10.11
N ILE A 83 -7.37 16.44 10.54
CA ILE A 83 -8.38 15.75 9.73
C ILE A 83 -8.78 16.67 8.57
N VAL A 84 -8.58 16.21 7.33
CA VAL A 84 -8.98 16.92 6.11
C VAL A 84 -10.31 16.45 5.55
N ASN A 85 -10.68 15.19 5.79
CA ASN A 85 -12.03 14.65 5.58
C ASN A 85 -12.22 13.36 6.37
N GLN A 86 -13.48 12.99 6.60
CA GLN A 86 -13.85 11.75 7.24
C GLN A 86 -15.23 11.28 6.79
N GLY A 87 -15.47 10.00 6.89
CA GLY A 87 -16.77 9.41 6.60
C GLY A 87 -16.99 8.12 7.39
N LYS A 88 -18.25 7.70 7.46
CA LYS A 88 -18.62 6.40 8.02
C LYS A 88 -19.68 5.73 7.16
N GLN A 89 -19.65 4.42 7.17
CA GLN A 89 -20.62 3.58 6.47
C GLN A 89 -20.90 2.33 7.32
N THR A 90 -22.17 1.97 7.45
CA THR A 90 -22.58 0.68 8.02
C THR A 90 -22.86 -0.29 6.88
N PHE A 91 -22.34 -1.50 6.96
CA PHE A 91 -22.64 -2.54 6.00
C PHE A 91 -22.58 -3.93 6.64
N ARG A 92 -23.19 -4.88 5.94
CA ARG A 92 -23.32 -6.24 6.41
C ARG A 92 -22.16 -7.10 5.91
N VAL A 93 -21.44 -7.74 6.83
CA VAL A 93 -20.41 -8.73 6.51
C VAL A 93 -20.99 -10.13 6.65
N MET A 94 -20.78 -10.94 5.63
CA MET A 94 -21.32 -12.30 5.56
C MET A 94 -20.48 -13.25 6.41
N ALA A 95 -21.14 -14.27 6.99
CA ALA A 95 -20.49 -15.33 7.78
C ALA A 95 -19.43 -16.06 6.95
N ASP A 96 -18.27 -16.34 7.54
CA ASP A 96 -17.15 -17.06 6.94
C ASP A 96 -16.72 -16.53 5.56
N LYS A 97 -16.78 -15.19 5.38
CA LYS A 97 -16.45 -14.54 4.11
C LYS A 97 -15.75 -13.19 4.29
N VAL A 98 -14.97 -12.84 3.29
CA VAL A 98 -14.52 -11.47 3.08
C VAL A 98 -15.62 -10.68 2.39
N SER A 99 -15.93 -9.52 2.92
CA SER A 99 -16.92 -8.59 2.38
C SER A 99 -16.28 -7.19 2.22
N GLY A 100 -16.54 -6.50 1.12
CA GLY A 100 -15.94 -5.21 0.82
C GLY A 100 -16.94 -4.06 0.77
N CYS A 101 -16.48 -2.86 1.13
CA CYS A 101 -17.20 -1.61 0.93
C CYS A 101 -16.28 -0.53 0.36
N GLU A 102 -16.88 0.47 -0.27
CA GLU A 102 -16.18 1.64 -0.81
C GLU A 102 -16.73 2.92 -0.20
N MET A 103 -15.84 3.87 0.06
CA MET A 103 -16.18 5.19 0.59
C MET A 103 -15.45 6.28 -0.19
N GLN A 104 -16.18 7.27 -0.70
CA GLN A 104 -15.60 8.42 -1.39
C GLN A 104 -15.49 9.60 -0.44
N LEU A 105 -14.31 10.20 -0.40
CA LEU A 105 -13.97 11.35 0.45
C LEU A 105 -13.39 12.45 -0.44
N ASP A 106 -14.05 13.62 -0.47
CA ASP A 106 -13.57 14.77 -1.22
C ASP A 106 -12.53 15.55 -0.40
N ILE A 107 -11.32 15.68 -0.97
CA ILE A 107 -10.24 16.46 -0.37
C ILE A 107 -10.16 17.80 -1.10
N GLN A 108 -10.43 18.90 -0.40
CA GLN A 108 -10.35 20.25 -0.95
C GLN A 108 -8.91 20.76 -0.96
N SER A 109 -8.50 21.38 -2.04
CA SER A 109 -7.17 21.94 -2.24
C SER A 109 -6.05 20.96 -1.83
N PRO A 110 -6.01 19.74 -2.40
CA PRO A 110 -5.08 18.71 -1.96
C PRO A 110 -3.64 19.10 -2.25
N LYS A 111 -2.72 18.82 -1.31
CA LYS A 111 -1.29 18.86 -1.57
C LYS A 111 -0.93 17.61 -2.36
N LEU A 112 -0.58 17.78 -3.63
CA LEU A 112 -0.29 16.65 -4.52
C LEU A 112 1.09 16.07 -4.22
N TRP A 113 1.17 14.74 -4.31
CA TRP A 113 2.44 14.04 -4.27
C TRP A 113 3.23 14.31 -5.57
N SER A 114 4.49 14.69 -5.44
CA SER A 114 5.42 14.82 -6.55
C SER A 114 6.79 14.24 -6.18
N ILE A 115 7.70 14.16 -7.15
CA ILE A 115 9.06 13.66 -6.94
C ILE A 115 9.84 14.55 -5.97
N ASP A 116 9.65 15.87 -6.06
CA ASP A 116 10.35 16.85 -5.24
C ASP A 116 9.67 17.07 -3.89
N ASN A 117 8.33 16.90 -3.85
CA ASN A 117 7.55 16.97 -2.62
C ASN A 117 6.66 15.73 -2.51
N PRO A 118 7.16 14.61 -1.98
CA PRO A 118 6.41 13.37 -1.80
C PRO A 118 5.42 13.50 -0.62
N TYR A 119 4.40 14.37 -0.80
CA TYR A 119 3.41 14.61 0.23
C TYR A 119 2.49 13.40 0.40
N LEU A 120 2.36 12.91 1.64
CA LEU A 120 1.53 11.78 1.98
C LEU A 120 0.49 12.18 3.04
N TYR A 121 -0.73 11.76 2.82
CA TYR A 121 -1.80 11.71 3.80
C TYR A 121 -1.77 10.39 4.56
N THR A 122 -2.42 10.33 5.69
CA THR A 122 -2.66 9.08 6.42
C THR A 122 -4.15 8.80 6.45
N ILE A 123 -4.57 7.67 5.90
CA ILE A 123 -5.93 7.15 6.01
C ILE A 123 -5.96 6.26 7.24
N VAL A 124 -6.79 6.59 8.22
CA VAL A 124 -7.07 5.75 9.38
C VAL A 124 -8.42 5.10 9.16
N THR A 125 -8.42 3.79 8.98
CA THR A 125 -9.64 2.97 8.84
C THR A 125 -9.89 2.26 10.16
N GLU A 126 -11.06 2.49 10.76
CA GLU A 126 -11.52 1.79 11.97
C GLU A 126 -12.78 0.99 11.64
N VAL A 127 -12.80 -0.25 12.10
CA VAL A 127 -13.98 -1.11 12.07
C VAL A 127 -14.56 -1.17 13.47
N LYS A 128 -15.84 -0.83 13.60
CA LYS A 128 -16.57 -0.87 14.88
C LYS A 128 -17.71 -1.87 14.81
N ARG A 129 -17.93 -2.52 15.92
CA ARG A 129 -19.08 -3.38 16.18
C ARG A 129 -19.65 -3.07 17.55
N ASN A 130 -20.96 -2.85 17.63
CA ASN A 130 -21.65 -2.49 18.89
C ASN A 130 -20.96 -1.32 19.62
N GLY A 131 -20.56 -0.28 18.86
CA GLY A 131 -19.87 0.91 19.35
C GLY A 131 -18.41 0.75 19.76
N LYS A 132 -17.84 -0.48 19.73
CA LYS A 132 -16.45 -0.76 20.08
C LYS A 132 -15.59 -0.94 18.82
N ILE A 133 -14.39 -0.38 18.82
CA ILE A 133 -13.40 -0.65 17.77
C ILE A 133 -12.96 -2.11 17.90
N VAL A 134 -13.12 -2.88 16.82
CA VAL A 134 -12.70 -4.28 16.72
C VAL A 134 -11.42 -4.42 15.93
N ASP A 135 -11.14 -3.47 15.02
CA ASP A 135 -9.88 -3.42 14.29
C ASP A 135 -9.58 -2.01 13.77
N LYS A 136 -8.30 -1.74 13.46
CA LYS A 136 -7.81 -0.47 12.96
C LYS A 136 -6.62 -0.69 12.02
N SER A 137 -6.60 0.07 10.91
CA SER A 137 -5.49 0.10 9.96
C SER A 137 -5.08 1.54 9.65
N GLU A 138 -3.78 1.75 9.35
CA GLU A 138 -3.25 3.03 8.88
C GLU A 138 -2.58 2.85 7.52
N THR A 139 -3.06 3.59 6.53
CA THR A 139 -2.57 3.52 5.15
C THR A 139 -2.01 4.87 4.72
N ARG A 140 -0.78 4.89 4.20
CA ARG A 140 -0.17 6.12 3.65
C ARG A 140 -0.64 6.33 2.22
N ALA A 141 -1.15 7.52 1.91
CA ALA A 141 -1.78 7.82 0.63
C ALA A 141 -1.19 9.08 -0.01
N GLY A 142 -0.65 8.93 -1.22
CA GLY A 142 -0.24 10.06 -2.06
C GLY A 142 -1.33 10.39 -3.08
N ILE A 143 -1.79 11.64 -3.09
CA ILE A 143 -2.75 12.12 -4.07
C ILE A 143 -1.98 12.64 -5.28
N ARG A 144 -2.16 11.99 -6.44
CA ARG A 144 -1.46 12.36 -7.67
C ARG A 144 -2.29 12.02 -8.90
N LYS A 145 -2.01 12.70 -10.01
CA LYS A 145 -2.57 12.38 -11.33
C LYS A 145 -1.46 11.84 -12.22
N LEU A 146 -1.68 10.68 -12.81
CA LEU A 146 -0.79 10.06 -13.80
C LEU A 146 -1.51 10.10 -15.15
N THR A 147 -0.82 10.60 -16.17
CA THR A 147 -1.33 10.63 -17.53
C THR A 147 -0.32 9.96 -18.46
N PHE A 148 -0.81 9.06 -19.29
CA PHE A 148 -0.05 8.39 -20.33
C PHE A 148 -0.74 8.73 -21.66
N ASP A 149 -0.02 9.38 -22.55
CA ASP A 149 -0.51 9.84 -23.84
C ASP A 149 0.41 9.31 -24.95
N ALA A 150 -0.14 8.81 -26.02
CA ALA A 150 0.64 8.19 -27.08
C ALA A 150 1.59 9.20 -27.78
N ASP A 151 1.17 10.46 -27.91
CA ASP A 151 1.93 11.51 -28.60
C ASP A 151 2.78 12.36 -27.63
N LYS A 152 2.24 12.62 -26.43
CA LYS A 152 2.86 13.52 -25.44
C LYS A 152 3.64 12.78 -24.34
N GLY A 153 3.49 11.46 -24.26
CA GLY A 153 4.18 10.61 -23.28
C GLY A 153 3.59 10.70 -21.88
N PHE A 154 4.45 10.64 -20.88
CA PHE A 154 4.07 10.61 -19.47
C PHE A 154 4.00 12.01 -18.85
N ALA A 155 2.95 12.25 -18.08
CA ALA A 155 2.84 13.43 -17.22
C ALA A 155 2.44 13.08 -15.79
N LEU A 156 3.04 13.77 -14.82
CA LEU A 156 2.69 13.71 -13.40
C LEU A 156 2.07 15.05 -13.01
N ASN A 157 0.82 15.00 -12.50
CA ASN A 157 0.06 16.21 -12.11
C ASN A 157 -0.01 17.24 -13.26
N ASP A 158 -0.29 16.75 -14.47
CA ASP A 158 -0.34 17.52 -15.73
C ASP A 158 1.01 18.15 -16.15
N GLN A 159 2.12 17.84 -15.49
CA GLN A 159 3.45 18.27 -15.89
C GLN A 159 4.14 17.15 -16.67
N PRO A 160 4.44 17.38 -17.98
CA PRO A 160 5.17 16.39 -18.77
C PRO A 160 6.54 16.12 -18.19
N MET A 161 6.92 14.85 -18.11
CA MET A 161 8.25 14.49 -17.63
C MET A 161 8.77 13.21 -18.29
N LYS A 162 10.09 13.13 -18.45
CA LYS A 162 10.76 11.91 -18.87
C LYS A 162 11.01 11.01 -17.65
N ILE A 163 10.62 9.73 -17.77
CA ILE A 163 10.95 8.72 -16.79
C ILE A 163 12.42 8.32 -16.99
N LYS A 164 13.25 8.62 -15.99
CA LYS A 164 14.68 8.25 -15.92
C LYS A 164 14.84 7.26 -14.80
N GLY A 165 14.98 5.99 -15.11
CA GLY A 165 14.98 4.96 -14.10
C GLY A 165 15.83 3.76 -14.42
N VAL A 166 15.95 2.88 -13.44
CA VAL A 166 16.64 1.60 -13.52
C VAL A 166 15.74 0.47 -13.06
N CYS A 167 16.05 -0.75 -13.50
CA CYS A 167 15.46 -1.95 -12.94
C CYS A 167 16.25 -2.38 -11.69
N ILE A 168 15.56 -2.73 -10.62
CA ILE A 168 16.16 -3.23 -9.39
C ILE A 168 15.55 -4.58 -9.07
N HIS A 169 16.41 -5.59 -8.89
CA HIS A 169 16.02 -6.88 -8.34
C HIS A 169 15.98 -6.83 -6.81
N HIS A 170 15.42 -7.85 -6.18
CA HIS A 170 15.24 -7.94 -4.73
C HIS A 170 16.52 -8.27 -3.96
N ASP A 171 17.62 -8.56 -4.65
CA ASP A 171 18.90 -8.96 -4.08
C ASP A 171 19.94 -7.83 -3.99
N ALA A 172 20.99 -8.05 -3.24
CA ALA A 172 22.09 -7.10 -3.05
C ALA A 172 23.46 -7.79 -2.96
N GLY A 173 23.87 -8.45 -4.02
CA GLY A 173 25.18 -9.09 -4.13
C GLY A 173 25.43 -10.09 -2.99
N CYS A 174 26.47 -9.88 -2.19
CA CYS A 174 26.84 -10.79 -1.09
C CYS A 174 25.77 -10.91 0.02
N LEU A 175 24.78 -10.03 0.06
CA LEU A 175 23.66 -10.12 1.02
C LEU A 175 22.54 -11.04 0.52
N GLY A 176 22.61 -11.52 -0.74
CA GLY A 176 21.52 -12.27 -1.35
C GLY A 176 20.22 -11.50 -1.29
N ALA A 177 19.11 -12.19 -1.04
CA ALA A 177 17.76 -11.58 -0.94
C ALA A 177 17.42 -11.01 0.43
N ALA A 178 18.23 -11.25 1.46
CA ALA A 178 18.06 -10.73 2.81
C ALA A 178 18.65 -9.31 2.94
N VAL A 179 18.08 -8.36 2.20
CA VAL A 179 18.63 -6.99 2.08
C VAL A 179 18.05 -6.08 3.16
N PRO A 180 18.87 -5.56 4.10
CA PRO A 180 18.44 -4.61 5.11
C PRO A 180 17.90 -3.30 4.52
N LYS A 181 16.98 -2.68 5.23
CA LYS A 181 16.33 -1.42 4.83
C LYS A 181 17.35 -0.30 4.55
N GLU A 182 18.43 -0.23 5.31
CA GLU A 182 19.49 0.78 5.20
C GLU A 182 20.23 0.66 3.85
N VAL A 183 20.38 -0.55 3.33
CA VAL A 183 20.99 -0.79 2.01
C VAL A 183 20.08 -0.27 0.91
N TRP A 184 18.76 -0.48 1.03
CA TRP A 184 17.78 0.09 0.12
C TRP A 184 17.79 1.61 0.19
N GLN A 185 17.79 2.20 1.36
CA GLN A 185 17.88 3.66 1.53
C GLN A 185 19.12 4.24 0.86
N ARG A 186 20.28 3.60 1.02
CA ARG A 186 21.53 4.02 0.36
C ARG A 186 21.42 3.94 -1.16
N ARG A 187 20.94 2.80 -1.69
CA ARG A 187 20.74 2.60 -3.14
C ARG A 187 19.83 3.69 -3.73
N LEU A 188 18.67 3.93 -3.09
CA LEU A 188 17.71 4.93 -3.54
C LEU A 188 18.29 6.35 -3.51
N LYS A 189 19.04 6.69 -2.46
CA LYS A 189 19.73 7.99 -2.37
C LYS A 189 20.76 8.15 -3.50
N SER A 190 21.57 7.13 -3.76
CA SER A 190 22.57 7.16 -4.83
C SER A 190 21.92 7.32 -6.22
N LEU A 191 20.85 6.56 -6.50
CA LEU A 191 20.11 6.65 -7.75
C LEU A 191 19.46 8.03 -7.92
N LYS A 192 18.88 8.57 -6.87
CA LYS A 192 18.32 9.93 -6.90
C LYS A 192 19.42 10.96 -7.15
N GLY A 193 20.61 10.79 -6.56
CA GLY A 193 21.77 11.68 -6.74
C GLY A 193 22.28 11.74 -8.18
N ILE A 194 22.15 10.68 -8.96
CA ILE A 194 22.49 10.66 -10.39
C ILE A 194 21.33 11.05 -11.31
N GLY A 195 20.21 11.54 -10.74
CA GLY A 195 19.05 12.05 -11.49
C GLY A 195 17.99 11.02 -11.85
N CYS A 196 18.01 9.82 -11.25
CA CYS A 196 16.90 8.88 -11.39
C CYS A 196 15.65 9.41 -10.67
N ASN A 197 14.51 9.32 -11.35
CA ASN A 197 13.20 9.72 -10.82
C ASN A 197 12.18 8.58 -10.79
N ALA A 198 12.59 7.39 -11.22
CA ALA A 198 11.74 6.19 -11.24
C ALA A 198 12.56 4.93 -11.02
N ILE A 199 11.90 3.88 -10.54
CA ILE A 199 12.47 2.54 -10.38
C ILE A 199 11.45 1.53 -10.87
N ARG A 200 11.90 0.57 -11.66
CA ARG A 200 11.13 -0.62 -11.98
C ARG A 200 11.53 -1.74 -11.01
N MET A 201 10.60 -2.16 -10.18
CA MET A 201 10.77 -3.34 -9.34
C MET A 201 10.72 -4.57 -10.25
N SER A 202 11.89 -5.21 -10.45
CA SER A 202 12.01 -6.28 -11.43
C SER A 202 11.73 -7.64 -10.79
N HIS A 203 10.74 -8.30 -11.35
CA HIS A 203 10.34 -9.69 -11.24
C HIS A 203 9.84 -10.13 -9.86
N ASN A 204 10.57 -9.95 -8.79
CA ASN A 204 10.19 -10.37 -7.45
C ASN A 204 9.71 -9.20 -6.60
N PRO A 205 8.65 -9.37 -5.78
CA PRO A 205 8.21 -8.35 -4.85
C PRO A 205 9.33 -8.00 -3.86
N GLN A 206 9.45 -6.73 -3.53
CA GLN A 206 10.34 -6.28 -2.47
C GLN A 206 9.71 -6.58 -1.09
N ALA A 207 10.54 -6.61 -0.05
CA ALA A 207 10.04 -6.63 1.32
C ALA A 207 9.26 -5.35 1.64
N THR A 208 8.24 -5.45 2.47
CA THR A 208 7.41 -4.34 2.95
C THR A 208 8.12 -3.55 4.05
#